data_9cc2b56d2110d6b0dfc382bce90e05d7
#
_entry.id   9cc2b56d2110d6b0dfc382bce90e05d7
#
_cell.length_a   1.000
_cell.length_b   1.000
_cell.length_c   1.000
_cell.angle_alpha   90.00
_cell.angle_beta   90.00
_cell.angle_gamma   90.00
#
_symmetry.space_group_name_H-M   'P 1'
#
loop_
_entity.id
_entity.type
_entity.pdbx_description
1 polymer ?
#
loop_
_entity_poly.entity_id
_entity_poly.type
_entity_poly.pdbx_seq_one_letter_code
_entity_poly.pdbx_strand_id
1 'polypeptide(L)'
;MNITKDIKSVTYLKSRAADILEQINTTHRPVIITQNGEPRAILQDPQSYENMRNTIGLLKLISQGESDIQSGKTKTQKEVFDNIERKLKKKP
;
A
#
# COMPACT_ATOMS: atom_id res chain seq x y z
N MET A 1 0.04 -0.31 14.51
CA MET A 1 -0.83 -1.51 14.41
C MET A 1 -1.21 -1.97 15.82
N ASN A 2 -2.47 -2.29 16.03
CA ASN A 2 -2.95 -2.83 17.29
C ASN A 2 -3.03 -4.35 17.17
N ILE A 3 -2.21 -5.08 17.89
CA ILE A 3 -2.07 -6.53 17.76
C ILE A 3 -3.39 -7.27 18.06
N THR A 4 -4.14 -6.82 19.06
CA THR A 4 -5.40 -7.45 19.43
C THR A 4 -6.54 -7.21 18.44
N LYS A 5 -6.56 -6.03 17.82
CA LYS A 5 -7.66 -5.63 16.92
C LYS A 5 -7.33 -5.82 15.44
N ASP A 6 -6.05 -5.79 15.09
CA ASP A 6 -5.60 -5.77 13.71
C ASP A 6 -5.09 -7.12 13.21
N ILE A 7 -5.15 -8.16 14.05
CA ILE A 7 -4.82 -9.53 13.67
C ILE A 7 -6.05 -10.39 13.88
N LYS A 8 -6.53 -11.05 12.83
CA LYS A 8 -7.71 -11.91 12.85
C LYS A 8 -7.42 -13.22 12.15
N SER A 9 -8.09 -14.28 12.60
CA SER A 9 -7.98 -15.59 11.94
C SER A 9 -8.85 -15.66 10.69
N VAL A 10 -8.52 -16.61 9.81
CA VAL A 10 -9.38 -16.91 8.65
C VAL A 10 -10.80 -17.31 9.10
N THR A 11 -10.92 -18.04 10.20
CA THR A 11 -12.23 -18.44 10.73
C THR A 11 -13.05 -17.20 11.14
N TYR A 12 -12.42 -16.23 11.78
CA TYR A 12 -13.09 -14.99 12.12
C TYR A 12 -13.51 -14.21 10.86
N LEU A 13 -12.65 -14.16 9.86
CA LEU A 13 -12.97 -13.52 8.58
C LEU A 13 -14.18 -14.16 7.92
N LYS A 14 -14.24 -15.48 7.91
CA LYS A 14 -15.38 -16.20 7.29
C LYS A 14 -16.72 -15.89 7.95
N SER A 15 -16.73 -15.73 9.26
CA SER A 15 -17.97 -15.49 10.00
C SER A 15 -18.29 -14.02 10.21
N ARG A 16 -17.29 -13.14 10.14
CA ARG A 16 -17.47 -11.72 10.46
C ARG A 16 -16.78 -10.79 9.46
N ALA A 17 -16.88 -11.13 8.19
CA ALA A 17 -16.27 -10.33 7.13
C ALA A 17 -16.76 -8.87 7.13
N ALA A 18 -18.06 -8.66 7.34
CA ALA A 18 -18.63 -7.31 7.35
C ALA A 18 -18.05 -6.45 8.50
N ASP A 19 -17.87 -7.07 9.67
CA ASP A 19 -17.29 -6.37 10.82
C ASP A 19 -15.85 -5.95 10.55
N ILE A 20 -15.08 -6.82 9.91
CA ILE A 20 -13.70 -6.52 9.55
C ILE A 20 -13.65 -5.39 8.52
N LEU A 21 -14.50 -5.42 7.51
CA LEU A 21 -14.56 -4.37 6.49
C LEU A 21 -14.94 -3.02 7.11
N GLU A 22 -15.90 -3.01 8.03
CA GLU A 22 -16.27 -1.79 8.75
C GLU A 22 -15.10 -1.26 9.57
N GLN A 23 -14.41 -2.12 10.30
CA GLN A 23 -13.23 -1.72 11.08
C GLN A 23 -12.16 -1.09 10.19
N ILE A 24 -11.84 -1.73 9.07
CA ILE A 24 -10.82 -1.27 8.14
C ILE A 24 -11.20 0.09 7.54
N ASN A 25 -12.44 0.24 7.11
CA ASN A 25 -12.90 1.49 6.50
C ASN A 25 -13.04 2.64 7.51
N THR A 26 -13.23 2.32 8.77
CA THR A 26 -13.34 3.32 9.84
C THR A 26 -11.96 3.74 10.36
N THR A 27 -11.07 2.78 10.58
CA THR A 27 -9.76 3.04 11.21
C THR A 27 -8.65 3.30 10.21
N HIS A 28 -8.83 2.87 8.96
CA HIS A 28 -7.81 2.90 7.90
C HIS A 28 -6.54 2.16 8.28
N ARG A 29 -6.62 1.20 9.20
CA ARG A 29 -5.51 0.34 9.57
C ARG A 29 -5.66 -1.02 8.89
N PRO A 30 -4.58 -1.57 8.34
CA PRO A 30 -4.64 -2.90 7.74
C PRO A 30 -4.90 -3.97 8.81
N VAL A 31 -5.56 -5.06 8.39
CA VAL A 31 -5.80 -6.23 9.24
C VAL A 31 -5.03 -7.40 8.65
N ILE A 32 -4.23 -8.06 9.50
CA ILE A 32 -3.49 -9.24 9.11
C ILE A 32 -4.37 -10.47 9.34
N ILE A 33 -4.56 -11.28 8.32
CA ILE A 33 -5.32 -12.51 8.40
C ILE A 33 -4.36 -13.67 8.57
N THR A 34 -4.59 -14.46 9.61
CA THR A 34 -3.74 -15.61 9.93
C THR A 34 -4.48 -16.92 9.70
N GLN A 35 -3.71 -17.94 9.38
CA GLN A 35 -4.21 -19.33 9.27
C GLN A 35 -3.21 -20.24 9.98
N ASN A 36 -3.69 -21.03 10.93
CA ASN A 36 -2.84 -21.89 11.76
C ASN A 36 -1.70 -21.12 12.43
N GLY A 37 -2.00 -19.90 12.88
CA GLY A 37 -1.04 -19.04 13.55
C GLY A 37 -0.05 -18.32 12.63
N GLU A 38 -0.15 -18.52 11.31
CA GLU A 38 0.75 -17.89 10.34
C GLU A 38 0.05 -16.79 9.56
N PRO A 39 0.71 -15.63 9.36
CA PRO A 39 0.15 -14.58 8.50
C PRO A 39 0.00 -15.08 7.06
N ARG A 40 -1.17 -14.89 6.48
CA ARG A 40 -1.47 -15.33 5.12
C ARG A 40 -1.89 -14.21 4.20
N ALA A 41 -2.47 -13.14 4.74
CA ALA A 41 -2.98 -12.04 3.93
C ALA A 41 -3.06 -10.77 4.74
N ILE A 42 -3.08 -9.65 4.03
CA ILE A 42 -3.32 -8.33 4.61
C ILE A 42 -4.55 -7.76 3.91
N LEU A 43 -5.55 -7.36 4.70
CA LEU A 43 -6.71 -6.64 4.21
C LEU A 43 -6.54 -5.15 4.47
N GLN A 44 -6.77 -4.35 3.45
CA GLN A 44 -6.58 -2.91 3.54
C GLN A 44 -7.66 -2.21 2.71
N ASP A 45 -8.11 -1.05 3.17
CA ASP A 45 -9.08 -0.27 2.41
C ASP A 45 -8.44 0.33 1.15
N PRO A 46 -9.23 0.58 0.09
CA PRO A 46 -8.70 1.07 -1.18
C PRO A 46 -7.95 2.39 -1.07
N GLN A 47 -8.43 3.31 -0.23
CA GLN A 47 -7.79 4.62 -0.09
C GLN A 47 -6.40 4.52 0.55
N SER A 48 -6.28 3.74 1.63
CA SER A 48 -5.00 3.51 2.28
C SER A 48 -4.01 2.82 1.35
N TYR A 49 -4.49 1.86 0.57
CA TYR A 49 -3.68 1.19 -0.44
C TYR A 49 -3.15 2.17 -1.49
N GLU A 50 -4.02 3.04 -2.01
CA GLU A 50 -3.62 4.06 -2.98
C GLU A 50 -2.60 5.05 -2.38
N ASN A 51 -2.83 5.48 -1.14
CA ASN A 51 -1.91 6.37 -0.44
C ASN A 51 -0.53 5.73 -0.28
N MET A 52 -0.48 4.44 0.08
CA MET A 52 0.77 3.70 0.18
C MET A 52 1.48 3.62 -1.16
N ARG A 53 0.76 3.32 -2.23
CA ARG A 53 1.32 3.25 -3.58
C ARG A 53 1.87 4.60 -4.03
N ASN A 54 1.16 5.68 -3.77
CA ASN A 54 1.59 7.03 -4.11
C ASN A 54 2.86 7.39 -3.34
N THR A 55 2.94 7.02 -2.07
CA THR A 55 4.14 7.24 -1.24
C THR A 55 5.34 6.47 -1.78
N ILE A 56 5.16 5.23 -2.17
CA ILE A 56 6.22 4.42 -2.77
C ILE A 56 6.67 5.03 -4.10
N GLY A 57 5.73 5.49 -4.91
CA GLY A 57 6.03 6.17 -6.17
C GLY A 57 6.87 7.43 -5.97
N LEU A 58 6.53 8.22 -4.97
CA LEU A 58 7.27 9.43 -4.62
C LEU A 58 8.69 9.10 -4.14
N LEU A 59 8.84 8.07 -3.31
CA LEU A 59 10.17 7.63 -2.85
C LEU A 59 11.03 7.15 -4.01
N LYS A 60 10.46 6.43 -4.95
CA LYS A 60 11.18 6.00 -6.16
C LYS A 60 11.62 7.19 -7.01
N LEU A 61 10.77 8.20 -7.11
CA LEU A 61 11.09 9.42 -7.83
C LEU A 61 12.30 10.12 -7.23
N ILE A 62 12.33 10.29 -5.91
CA ILE A 62 13.44 10.90 -5.20
C ILE A 62 14.73 10.09 -5.40
N SER A 63 14.65 8.78 -5.26
CA SER A 63 15.80 7.89 -5.45
C SER A 63 16.35 7.95 -6.87
N GLN A 64 15.48 7.96 -7.89
CA GLN A 64 15.89 8.09 -9.28
C GLN A 64 16.54 9.46 -9.55
N GLY A 65 15.99 10.53 -8.98
CA GLY A 65 16.56 11.85 -9.11
C GLY A 65 17.98 11.94 -8.56
N GLU A 66 18.21 11.37 -7.38
CA GLU A 66 19.55 11.30 -6.79
C GLU A 66 20.51 10.48 -7.65
N SER A 67 20.06 9.33 -8.14
CA SER A 67 20.87 8.48 -9.00
C SER A 67 21.25 9.17 -10.30
N ASP A 68 20.31 9.88 -10.93
CA ASP A 68 20.53 10.60 -12.16
C ASP A 68 21.54 11.75 -11.96
N ILE A 69 21.45 12.45 -10.86
CA ILE A 69 22.41 13.52 -10.51
C ILE A 69 23.81 12.93 -10.32
N GLN A 70 23.94 11.83 -9.62
CA GLN A 70 25.21 11.17 -9.36
C GLN A 70 25.85 10.60 -10.64
N SER A 71 25.05 10.12 -11.56
CA SER A 71 25.53 9.56 -12.83
C SER A 71 25.77 10.63 -13.91
N GLY A 72 25.46 11.88 -13.63
CA GLY A 72 25.53 12.95 -14.62
C GLY A 72 24.42 12.93 -15.65
N LYS A 73 23.43 12.07 -15.47
CA LYS A 73 22.24 12.00 -16.32
C LYS A 73 21.13 12.77 -15.65
N THR A 74 20.78 13.92 -16.21
CA THR A 74 19.67 14.71 -15.68
C THR A 74 18.42 14.45 -16.52
N LYS A 75 17.35 14.02 -15.87
CA LYS A 75 16.00 14.04 -16.43
C LYS A 75 15.26 15.21 -15.81
N THR A 76 14.42 15.88 -16.59
CA THR A 76 13.59 16.93 -16.02
C THR A 76 12.62 16.31 -15.02
N GLN A 77 12.34 17.05 -13.96
CA GLN A 77 11.38 16.62 -12.95
C GLN A 77 10.02 16.27 -13.56
N LYS A 78 9.62 17.01 -14.58
CA LYS A 78 8.38 16.77 -15.31
C LYS A 78 8.36 15.38 -15.97
N GLU A 79 9.44 14.98 -16.62
CA GLU A 79 9.53 13.66 -17.25
C GLU A 79 9.38 12.53 -16.25
N VAL A 80 9.98 12.68 -15.08
CA VAL A 80 9.89 11.66 -14.04
C VAL A 80 8.47 11.58 -13.49
N PHE A 81 7.82 12.72 -13.25
CA PHE A 81 6.42 12.74 -12.82
C PHE A 81 5.49 12.12 -13.87
N ASP A 82 5.67 12.44 -15.14
CA ASP A 82 4.87 11.88 -16.23
C ASP A 82 5.01 10.35 -16.29
N ASN A 83 6.21 9.83 -16.10
CA ASN A 83 6.45 8.39 -16.07
C ASN A 83 5.72 7.71 -14.91
N ILE A 84 5.72 8.32 -13.73
CA ILE A 84 5.02 7.79 -12.57
C ILE A 84 3.52 7.82 -12.78
N GLU A 85 2.97 8.92 -13.28
CA GLU A 85 1.55 9.02 -13.58
C GLU A 85 1.10 7.95 -14.58
N ARG A 86 1.88 7.71 -15.63
CA ARG A 86 1.56 6.66 -16.61
C ARG A 86 1.53 5.29 -15.97
N LYS A 87 2.47 4.98 -15.09
CA LYS A 87 2.50 3.70 -14.39
C LYS A 87 1.30 3.54 -13.45
N LEU A 88 0.89 4.60 -12.79
CA LEU A 88 -0.26 4.57 -11.88
C LEU A 88 -1.57 4.45 -12.64
N LYS A 89 -1.72 5.13 -13.77
CA LYS A 89 -2.93 5.09 -14.58
C LYS A 89 -3.14 3.78 -15.33
N LYS A 90 -2.09 3.01 -15.57
CA LYS A 90 -2.16 1.72 -16.28
C LYS A 90 -2.65 0.57 -15.41
N LYS A 91 -2.85 0.79 -14.13
CA LYS A 91 -3.33 -0.29 -13.26
C LYS A 91 -4.84 -0.33 -13.24
N PRO A 92 -5.40 -1.54 -13.34
CA PRO A 92 -6.85 -1.73 -13.23
C PRO A 92 -7.37 -1.39 -11.84
#